data_296db35b9bfccc10b9933000e6bf8706
#
_entry.id   296db35b9bfccc10b9933000e6bf8706
#
_cell.length_a   1.000
_cell.length_b   1.000
_cell.length_c   1.000
_cell.angle_alpha   90.00
_cell.angle_beta   90.00
_cell.angle_gamma   90.00
#
_symmetry.space_group_name_H-M   'P 1'
#
loop_
_entity.id
_entity.type
_entity.pdbx_description
1 polymer ?
#
loop_
_entity_poly.entity_id
_entity_poly.type
_entity_poly.pdbx_seq_one_letter_code
_entity_poly.pdbx_strand_id
1 'polypeptide(L)'
;TLLKTLMGERLADFTIRGEIQTDLQSLAYIPQHLPEDLKKKTLHDYFFLDSADLDYSILYRLAEELHFDSSRFASDQEIGNLSGGEALKIQLIHEFANPFEILFLDEPSNDLDIEMVDWLKNNIQKMRQTVIFISHDEDFLSQTADTIIHLRLIKHRKEAETLVEHLDYDSYSDQRKANFARQSQQAANDQRAYDKTMEKHRRVKQNVETALRATKDSTAGRLLAKKMKNVLSQEKRYEKAAQSMTQKPLEEEQIQLFFSDIEPLAASKVLVRLENETLSIGQRILSQGLQLTVRGQDKIGIIGPNGVGKSTLLAKLHQLLSGKREISLGFMPQDYQETLQLDLSPVEFLSQTGHKEEIQKIQSHLASLNFSYPEMHHQIHSLSGGQQGKLLLLNLVLRKPNFLLLDEPTRNFSPTSQPEIRKLFANFPGGLVTVSHDRRFLKEVCTSIYSLTEHGLEVVDLQDL
;
A
#
# COMPACT_ATOMS: atom_id res chain seq x y z
N THR A 1 14.68 -7.13 -2.87
CA THR A 1 15.42 -7.77 -4.01
C THR A 1 16.42 -6.81 -4.66
N LEU A 2 16.02 -5.57 -5.05
CA LEU A 2 16.92 -4.60 -5.69
C LEU A 2 18.09 -4.21 -4.78
N LEU A 3 17.82 -3.84 -3.51
CA LEU A 3 18.86 -3.45 -2.56
C LEU A 3 19.89 -4.58 -2.36
N LYS A 4 19.44 -5.82 -2.18
CA LYS A 4 20.32 -6.99 -2.09
C LYS A 4 21.19 -7.19 -3.32
N THR A 5 20.62 -6.95 -4.51
CA THR A 5 21.39 -6.99 -5.76
C THR A 5 22.47 -5.91 -5.80
N LEU A 6 22.15 -4.68 -5.36
CA LEU A 6 23.12 -3.57 -5.28
C LEU A 6 24.25 -3.87 -4.29
N MET A 7 23.99 -4.62 -3.24
CA MET A 7 25.02 -5.12 -2.30
C MET A 7 25.85 -6.29 -2.84
N GLY A 8 25.55 -6.78 -4.05
CA GLY A 8 26.27 -7.88 -4.66
C GLY A 8 25.82 -9.28 -4.21
N GLU A 9 24.69 -9.38 -3.48
CA GLU A 9 24.14 -10.69 -3.12
C GLU A 9 23.61 -11.42 -4.36
N ARG A 10 23.97 -12.70 -4.49
CA ARG A 10 23.43 -13.58 -5.53
C ARG A 10 22.10 -14.16 -5.09
N LEU A 11 21.05 -13.80 -5.79
CA LEU A 11 19.69 -14.31 -5.55
C LEU A 11 19.45 -15.52 -6.46
N ALA A 12 19.20 -16.70 -5.89
CA ALA A 12 19.11 -17.97 -6.62
C ALA A 12 18.01 -18.01 -7.70
N ASP A 13 16.90 -17.29 -7.45
CA ASP A 13 15.71 -17.32 -8.30
C ASP A 13 15.64 -16.18 -9.33
N PHE A 14 16.69 -15.34 -9.42
CA PHE A 14 16.69 -14.17 -10.28
C PHE A 14 17.87 -14.16 -11.24
N THR A 15 17.60 -13.78 -12.49
CA THR A 15 18.65 -13.50 -13.49
C THR A 15 18.93 -12.02 -13.52
N ILE A 16 20.11 -11.62 -13.07
CA ILE A 16 20.58 -10.24 -13.08
C ILE A 16 21.39 -10.02 -14.35
N ARG A 17 21.07 -8.96 -15.10
CA ARG A 17 21.83 -8.52 -16.29
C ARG A 17 22.24 -7.08 -16.09
N GLY A 18 23.52 -6.80 -16.13
CA GLY A 18 24.10 -5.47 -15.94
C GLY A 18 25.41 -5.55 -15.17
N GLU A 19 26.01 -4.40 -14.96
CA GLU A 19 27.26 -4.23 -14.21
C GLU A 19 27.00 -3.21 -13.10
N ILE A 20 27.47 -3.51 -11.89
CA ILE A 20 27.43 -2.57 -10.76
C ILE A 20 28.84 -2.02 -10.62
N GLN A 21 29.00 -0.72 -10.85
CA GLN A 21 30.26 -0.04 -10.68
C GLN A 21 30.18 0.76 -9.38
N THR A 22 30.98 0.35 -8.41
CA THR A 22 31.07 1.02 -7.10
C THR A 22 32.47 0.89 -6.54
N ASP A 23 32.97 1.97 -5.97
CA ASP A 23 34.26 2.02 -5.26
C ASP A 23 34.05 1.97 -3.73
N LEU A 24 32.83 1.69 -3.27
CA LEU A 24 32.44 1.74 -1.87
C LEU A 24 33.07 0.62 -1.06
N GLN A 25 33.61 0.96 0.11
CA GLN A 25 34.28 0.02 1.00
C GLN A 25 33.39 -0.41 2.17
N SER A 26 32.39 0.39 2.53
CA SER A 26 31.52 0.10 3.69
C SER A 26 30.06 0.38 3.38
N LEU A 27 29.22 -0.65 3.57
CA LEU A 27 27.78 -0.64 3.36
C LEU A 27 27.07 -1.03 4.65
N ALA A 28 26.10 -0.24 5.08
CA ALA A 28 25.17 -0.60 6.13
C ALA A 28 23.82 -1.02 5.51
N TYR A 29 23.21 -2.06 6.04
CA TYR A 29 21.92 -2.55 5.53
C TYR A 29 20.98 -2.97 6.64
N ILE A 30 19.79 -2.41 6.61
CA ILE A 30 18.69 -2.77 7.50
C ILE A 30 17.59 -3.41 6.67
N PRO A 31 17.42 -4.75 6.77
CA PRO A 31 16.42 -5.50 6.01
C PRO A 31 15.02 -5.32 6.58
N GLN A 32 14.00 -5.49 5.75
CA GLN A 32 12.59 -5.47 6.14
C GLN A 32 12.26 -6.53 7.21
N HIS A 33 12.85 -7.72 7.07
CA HIS A 33 12.66 -8.84 8.00
C HIS A 33 14.01 -9.30 8.54
N LEU A 34 14.02 -9.59 9.83
CA LEU A 34 15.21 -10.12 10.49
C LEU A 34 15.69 -11.41 9.80
N PRO A 35 16.94 -11.47 9.32
CA PRO A 35 17.50 -12.68 8.70
C PRO A 35 17.53 -13.86 9.68
N GLU A 36 17.35 -15.08 9.17
CA GLU A 36 17.30 -16.30 10.02
C GLU A 36 18.61 -16.60 10.76
N ASP A 37 19.74 -16.25 10.18
CA ASP A 37 21.05 -16.32 10.82
C ASP A 37 21.18 -15.32 11.97
N LEU A 38 20.65 -14.11 11.80
CA LEU A 38 20.66 -13.09 12.83
C LEU A 38 19.70 -13.42 13.99
N LYS A 39 18.56 -14.05 13.73
CA LYS A 39 17.62 -14.48 14.78
C LYS A 39 18.24 -15.39 15.82
N LYS A 40 19.19 -16.22 15.42
CA LYS A 40 19.86 -17.21 16.28
C LYS A 40 21.05 -16.64 17.04
N LYS A 41 21.50 -15.43 16.72
CA LYS A 41 22.59 -14.78 17.45
C LYS A 41 22.09 -14.21 18.75
N THR A 42 22.97 -14.20 19.75
CA THR A 42 22.72 -13.48 21.02
C THR A 42 23.02 -12.00 20.84
N LEU A 43 22.46 -11.16 21.70
CA LEU A 43 22.79 -9.74 21.73
C LEU A 43 24.28 -9.52 21.99
N HIS A 44 24.87 -10.33 22.89
CA HIS A 44 26.32 -10.30 23.18
C HIS A 44 27.15 -10.55 21.90
N ASP A 45 26.85 -11.60 21.17
CA ASP A 45 27.60 -11.95 19.95
C ASP A 45 27.48 -10.86 18.90
N TYR A 46 26.29 -10.32 18.71
CA TYR A 46 26.00 -9.30 17.72
C TYR A 46 26.75 -7.99 17.97
N PHE A 47 26.82 -7.54 19.22
CA PHE A 47 27.47 -6.26 19.55
C PHE A 47 28.97 -6.37 19.85
N PHE A 48 29.45 -7.52 20.30
CA PHE A 48 30.84 -7.61 20.80
C PHE A 48 31.72 -8.60 20.04
N LEU A 49 31.17 -9.56 19.31
CA LEU A 49 31.98 -10.54 18.57
C LEU A 49 31.98 -10.29 17.04
N ASP A 50 30.88 -9.80 16.49
CA ASP A 50 30.74 -9.65 15.03
C ASP A 50 31.31 -8.33 14.51
N SER A 51 31.60 -7.35 15.34
CA SER A 51 31.98 -6.00 14.93
C SER A 51 33.30 -5.57 15.54
N ALA A 52 34.32 -5.42 14.70
CA ALA A 52 35.66 -4.98 15.10
C ALA A 52 35.77 -3.44 15.29
N ASP A 53 34.91 -2.67 14.65
CA ASP A 53 35.05 -1.21 14.52
C ASP A 53 33.90 -0.40 15.16
N LEU A 54 33.15 -1.01 16.09
CA LEU A 54 32.05 -0.34 16.81
C LEU A 54 32.54 0.84 17.66
N ASP A 55 31.95 2.01 17.44
CA ASP A 55 32.12 3.14 18.36
C ASP A 55 31.17 2.98 19.55
N TYR A 56 31.71 2.51 20.66
CA TYR A 56 30.94 2.29 21.88
C TYR A 56 30.31 3.57 22.45
N SER A 57 30.89 4.77 22.19
CA SER A 57 30.29 6.02 22.62
C SER A 57 29.02 6.32 21.85
N ILE A 58 29.02 6.05 20.55
CA ILE A 58 27.84 6.16 19.69
C ILE A 58 26.83 5.10 20.07
N LEU A 59 27.25 3.85 20.27
CA LEU A 59 26.40 2.73 20.63
C LEU A 59 25.56 3.01 21.89
N TYR A 60 26.18 3.41 22.98
CA TYR A 60 25.47 3.67 24.24
C TYR A 60 24.59 4.93 24.14
N ARG A 61 25.03 5.97 23.43
CA ARG A 61 24.20 7.16 23.18
C ARG A 61 22.94 6.81 22.39
N LEU A 62 23.08 6.02 21.30
CA LEU A 62 21.93 5.58 20.51
C LEU A 62 20.98 4.69 21.31
N ALA A 63 21.50 3.83 22.18
CA ALA A 63 20.67 3.03 23.08
C ALA A 63 19.79 3.91 23.98
N GLU A 64 20.36 4.99 24.53
CA GLU A 64 19.63 5.96 25.35
C GLU A 64 18.57 6.72 24.50
N GLU A 65 18.96 7.24 23.33
CA GLU A 65 18.05 7.96 22.43
C GLU A 65 16.88 7.08 21.96
N LEU A 66 17.12 5.78 21.74
CA LEU A 66 16.13 4.82 21.29
C LEU A 66 15.38 4.11 22.41
N HIS A 67 15.63 4.51 23.66
CA HIS A 67 15.04 3.90 24.84
C HIS A 67 15.23 2.37 24.88
N PHE A 68 16.43 1.91 24.54
CA PHE A 68 16.80 0.51 24.62
C PHE A 68 17.72 0.30 25.85
N ASP A 69 17.36 -0.68 26.70
CA ASP A 69 18.17 -0.99 27.89
C ASP A 69 19.53 -1.55 27.48
N SER A 70 20.56 -0.73 27.58
CA SER A 70 21.93 -1.08 27.19
C SER A 70 22.54 -2.20 28.04
N SER A 71 22.00 -2.49 29.22
CA SER A 71 22.45 -3.63 30.04
C SER A 71 22.19 -4.98 29.33
N ARG A 72 21.24 -5.02 28.42
CA ARG A 72 20.89 -6.21 27.61
C ARG A 72 21.93 -6.53 26.52
N PHE A 73 22.78 -5.59 26.10
CA PHE A 73 23.81 -5.86 25.10
C PHE A 73 24.74 -7.00 25.43
N ALA A 74 25.04 -7.20 26.73
CA ALA A 74 25.89 -8.27 27.18
C ALA A 74 25.11 -9.55 27.57
N SER A 75 23.84 -9.67 27.17
CA SER A 75 23.01 -10.84 27.52
C SER A 75 23.08 -11.92 26.47
N ASP A 76 22.82 -13.16 26.90
CA ASP A 76 22.63 -14.32 26.00
C ASP A 76 21.22 -14.38 25.39
N GLN A 77 20.47 -13.28 25.39
CA GLN A 77 19.16 -13.21 24.79
C GLN A 77 19.30 -13.28 23.26
N GLU A 78 18.64 -14.25 22.64
CA GLU A 78 18.58 -14.36 21.19
C GLU A 78 17.77 -13.19 20.58
N ILE A 79 18.29 -12.63 19.47
CA ILE A 79 17.66 -11.53 18.74
C ILE A 79 16.28 -11.92 18.21
N GLY A 80 16.08 -13.19 17.84
CA GLY A 80 14.79 -13.71 17.39
C GLY A 80 13.67 -13.67 18.45
N ASN A 81 14.01 -13.49 19.72
CA ASN A 81 13.07 -13.37 20.84
C ASN A 81 12.67 -11.91 21.14
N LEU A 82 13.19 -10.95 20.39
CA LEU A 82 12.83 -9.54 20.49
C LEU A 82 11.52 -9.25 19.73
N SER A 83 10.81 -8.22 20.17
CA SER A 83 9.73 -7.67 19.34
C SER A 83 10.29 -7.06 18.04
N GLY A 84 9.47 -6.96 16.98
CA GLY A 84 9.91 -6.38 15.70
C GLY A 84 10.53 -4.99 15.88
N GLY A 85 9.90 -4.13 16.67
CA GLY A 85 10.44 -2.80 16.98
C GLY A 85 11.76 -2.83 17.75
N GLU A 86 11.93 -3.73 18.74
CA GLU A 86 13.21 -3.90 19.44
C GLU A 86 14.30 -4.44 18.49
N ALA A 87 13.96 -5.41 17.67
CA ALA A 87 14.88 -5.97 16.67
C ALA A 87 15.37 -4.91 15.67
N LEU A 88 14.51 -4.00 15.26
CA LEU A 88 14.89 -2.89 14.39
C LEU A 88 15.73 -1.85 15.15
N LYS A 89 15.40 -1.54 16.41
CA LYS A 89 16.22 -0.65 17.26
C LYS A 89 17.65 -1.14 17.37
N ILE A 90 17.88 -2.41 17.67
CA ILE A 90 19.23 -2.94 17.80
C ILE A 90 20.00 -2.92 16.47
N GLN A 91 19.32 -3.16 15.35
CA GLN A 91 19.96 -3.04 14.03
C GLN A 91 20.35 -1.59 13.73
N LEU A 92 19.47 -0.61 14.01
CA LEU A 92 19.79 0.81 13.87
C LEU A 92 20.98 1.22 14.76
N ILE A 93 20.98 0.79 16.04
CA ILE A 93 22.08 1.05 16.98
C ILE A 93 23.39 0.49 16.44
N HIS A 94 23.38 -0.77 15.99
CA HIS A 94 24.56 -1.46 15.49
C HIS A 94 25.09 -0.81 14.21
N GLU A 95 24.23 -0.62 13.19
CA GLU A 95 24.66 -0.08 11.92
C GLU A 95 25.13 1.37 12.03
N PHE A 96 24.51 2.21 12.87
CA PHE A 96 24.89 3.60 13.07
C PHE A 96 26.12 3.79 13.98
N ALA A 97 26.46 2.76 14.77
CA ALA A 97 27.69 2.76 15.57
C ALA A 97 28.92 2.28 14.75
N ASN A 98 28.71 1.72 13.57
CA ASN A 98 29.74 1.35 12.61
C ASN A 98 29.95 2.49 11.58
N PRO A 99 31.16 2.69 11.07
CA PRO A 99 31.38 3.60 9.95
C PRO A 99 30.78 3.01 8.66
N PHE A 100 30.02 3.80 7.93
CA PHE A 100 29.47 3.44 6.62
C PHE A 100 29.50 4.63 5.64
N GLU A 101 29.57 4.33 4.34
CA GLU A 101 29.50 5.30 3.25
C GLU A 101 28.09 5.37 2.65
N ILE A 102 27.43 4.22 2.57
CA ILE A 102 26.02 4.11 2.13
C ILE A 102 25.21 3.31 3.15
N LEU A 103 24.01 3.80 3.42
CA LEU A 103 23.00 3.11 4.21
C LEU A 103 21.85 2.66 3.30
N PHE A 104 21.55 1.37 3.32
CA PHE A 104 20.36 0.81 2.71
C PHE A 104 19.31 0.49 3.77
N LEU A 105 18.06 0.96 3.54
CA LEU A 105 16.92 0.68 4.41
C LEU A 105 15.78 0.06 3.59
N ASP A 106 15.28 -1.09 4.02
CA ASP A 106 14.18 -1.79 3.35
C ASP A 106 12.92 -1.72 4.23
N GLU A 107 11.98 -0.83 3.89
CA GLU A 107 10.73 -0.57 4.61
C GLU A 107 10.93 -0.25 6.11
N PRO A 108 11.79 0.71 6.49
CA PRO A 108 12.19 0.92 7.88
C PRO A 108 11.06 1.46 8.77
N SER A 109 9.99 2.03 8.20
CA SER A 109 8.85 2.57 8.96
C SER A 109 7.85 1.51 9.41
N ASN A 110 7.88 0.30 8.84
CA ASN A 110 6.83 -0.71 9.04
C ASN A 110 6.64 -1.19 10.49
N ASP A 111 7.71 -1.28 11.25
CA ASP A 111 7.71 -1.81 12.63
C ASP A 111 8.09 -0.75 13.67
N LEU A 112 8.11 0.53 13.26
CA LEU A 112 8.38 1.66 14.15
C LEU A 112 7.08 2.35 14.56
N ASP A 113 7.06 2.88 15.79
CA ASP A 113 6.03 3.83 16.22
C ASP A 113 6.35 5.25 15.71
N ILE A 114 5.40 6.16 15.88
CA ILE A 114 5.50 7.53 15.35
C ILE A 114 6.77 8.25 15.84
N GLU A 115 7.12 8.09 17.13
CA GLU A 115 8.29 8.75 17.71
C GLU A 115 9.61 8.23 17.09
N MET A 116 9.67 6.92 16.87
CA MET A 116 10.81 6.28 16.24
C MET A 116 10.96 6.62 14.76
N VAL A 117 9.85 6.74 14.04
CA VAL A 117 9.85 7.20 12.64
C VAL A 117 10.38 8.64 12.58
N ASP A 118 9.97 9.52 13.50
CA ASP A 118 10.47 10.90 13.56
C ASP A 118 11.96 10.95 13.92
N TRP A 119 12.40 10.13 14.86
CA TRP A 119 13.82 10.01 15.20
C TRP A 119 14.63 9.59 13.95
N LEU A 120 14.17 8.59 13.21
CA LEU A 120 14.86 8.10 12.02
C LEU A 120 14.90 9.17 10.92
N LYS A 121 13.77 9.85 10.64
CA LYS A 121 13.71 10.98 9.69
C LYS A 121 14.72 12.08 10.03
N ASN A 122 14.75 12.51 11.30
CA ASN A 122 15.65 13.53 11.77
C ASN A 122 17.13 13.13 11.65
N ASN A 123 17.45 11.86 11.83
CA ASN A 123 18.81 11.37 11.66
C ASN A 123 19.21 11.31 10.18
N ILE A 124 18.34 10.78 9.30
CA ILE A 124 18.59 10.74 7.85
C ILE A 124 18.83 12.15 7.29
N GLN A 125 18.01 13.13 7.67
CA GLN A 125 18.18 14.52 7.22
C GLN A 125 19.50 15.16 7.65
N LYS A 126 20.11 14.72 8.76
CA LYS A 126 21.38 15.22 9.27
C LYS A 126 22.60 14.47 8.71
N MET A 127 22.38 13.31 8.11
CA MET A 127 23.45 12.49 7.54
C MET A 127 24.09 13.16 6.32
N ARG A 128 25.39 12.97 6.18
CA ARG A 128 26.15 13.35 4.99
C ARG A 128 26.36 12.18 4.02
N GLN A 129 26.17 10.99 4.55
CA GLN A 129 26.27 9.73 3.82
C GLN A 129 25.07 9.59 2.85
N THR A 130 25.25 8.81 1.82
CA THR A 130 24.15 8.46 0.92
C THR A 130 23.22 7.47 1.60
N VAL A 131 21.93 7.78 1.64
CA VAL A 131 20.89 6.88 2.16
C VAL A 131 19.98 6.47 1.00
N ILE A 132 19.85 5.17 0.77
CA ILE A 132 18.94 4.60 -0.22
C ILE A 132 17.92 3.75 0.51
N PHE A 133 16.67 4.10 0.40
CA PHE A 133 15.62 3.39 1.11
C PHE A 133 14.42 3.07 0.23
N ILE A 134 13.73 2.00 0.58
CA ILE A 134 12.42 1.64 0.04
C ILE A 134 11.40 1.92 1.14
N SER A 135 10.35 2.64 0.83
CA SER A 135 9.26 2.90 1.78
C SER A 135 7.92 3.02 1.09
N HIS A 136 6.89 2.55 1.77
CA HIS A 136 5.49 2.77 1.43
C HIS A 136 4.87 3.93 2.24
N ASP A 137 5.59 4.53 3.16
CA ASP A 137 5.13 5.63 3.99
C ASP A 137 5.30 6.98 3.26
N GLU A 138 4.18 7.61 2.89
CA GLU A 138 4.18 8.91 2.20
C GLU A 138 4.79 10.04 3.04
N ASP A 139 4.58 10.03 4.36
CA ASP A 139 5.12 11.06 5.26
C ASP A 139 6.65 10.91 5.39
N PHE A 140 7.13 9.67 5.49
CA PHE A 140 8.55 9.37 5.51
C PHE A 140 9.22 9.80 4.19
N LEU A 141 8.64 9.44 3.04
CA LEU A 141 9.13 9.83 1.72
C LEU A 141 9.16 11.36 1.54
N SER A 142 8.08 12.04 1.93
CA SER A 142 7.91 13.48 1.77
C SER A 142 8.94 14.29 2.57
N GLN A 143 9.34 13.80 3.75
CA GLN A 143 10.25 14.51 4.64
C GLN A 143 11.72 14.14 4.45
N THR A 144 12.04 13.01 3.81
CA THR A 144 13.42 12.53 3.75
C THR A 144 13.99 12.36 2.36
N ALA A 145 13.14 12.12 1.33
CA ALA A 145 13.64 11.88 -0.02
C ALA A 145 13.87 13.18 -0.79
N ASP A 146 15.03 13.30 -1.41
CA ASP A 146 15.40 14.35 -2.37
C ASP A 146 15.43 13.84 -3.82
N THR A 147 15.46 12.54 -3.98
CA THR A 147 15.49 11.86 -5.27
C THR A 147 14.56 10.65 -5.23
N ILE A 148 13.67 10.55 -6.19
CA ILE A 148 12.71 9.45 -6.31
C ILE A 148 13.12 8.51 -7.44
N ILE A 149 13.31 7.24 -7.12
CA ILE A 149 13.49 6.16 -8.10
C ILE A 149 12.20 5.35 -8.13
N HIS A 150 11.40 5.56 -9.16
CA HIS A 150 10.13 4.86 -9.32
C HIS A 150 10.27 3.68 -10.28
N LEU A 151 10.10 2.47 -9.74
CA LEU A 151 10.06 1.23 -10.51
C LEU A 151 8.60 0.89 -10.81
N ARG A 152 8.23 0.85 -12.08
CA ARG A 152 6.86 0.51 -12.47
C ARG A 152 6.82 -0.53 -13.58
N LEU A 153 5.76 -1.29 -13.60
CA LEU A 153 5.43 -2.17 -14.71
C LEU A 153 4.44 -1.46 -15.63
N ILE A 154 4.72 -1.44 -16.92
CA ILE A 154 3.89 -0.84 -17.94
C ILE A 154 3.34 -1.92 -18.90
N LYS A 155 2.41 -1.55 -19.81
CA LYS A 155 1.82 -2.44 -20.81
C LYS A 155 1.24 -3.73 -20.21
N HIS A 156 0.35 -3.59 -19.23
CA HIS A 156 -0.24 -4.72 -18.51
C HIS A 156 0.82 -5.62 -17.86
N ARG A 157 1.79 -5.03 -17.17
CA ARG A 157 2.89 -5.71 -16.44
C ARG A 157 3.85 -6.50 -17.33
N LYS A 158 3.92 -6.18 -18.64
CA LYS A 158 4.82 -6.88 -19.58
C LYS A 158 6.19 -6.23 -19.71
N GLU A 159 6.29 -4.95 -19.39
CA GLU A 159 7.54 -4.20 -19.49
C GLU A 159 7.79 -3.45 -18.17
N ALA A 160 9.04 -3.43 -17.73
CA ALA A 160 9.46 -2.64 -16.58
C ALA A 160 10.01 -1.30 -17.05
N GLU A 161 9.69 -0.24 -16.32
CA GLU A 161 10.23 1.09 -16.54
C GLU A 161 10.76 1.66 -15.23
N THR A 162 11.91 2.30 -15.29
CA THR A 162 12.52 3.01 -14.17
C THR A 162 12.55 4.50 -14.48
N LEU A 163 11.98 5.28 -13.58
CA LEU A 163 12.04 6.75 -13.63
C LEU A 163 12.90 7.23 -12.47
N VAL A 164 13.82 8.12 -12.75
CA VAL A 164 14.66 8.78 -11.73
C VAL A 164 14.39 10.28 -11.82
N GLU A 165 13.88 10.84 -10.74
CA GLU A 165 13.51 12.25 -10.65
C GLU A 165 14.16 12.87 -9.42
N HIS A 166 14.90 13.97 -9.62
CA HIS A 166 15.53 14.73 -8.54
C HIS A 166 14.56 15.74 -7.97
N LEU A 167 13.55 15.24 -7.27
CA LEU A 167 12.45 15.98 -6.67
C LEU A 167 12.10 15.36 -5.32
N ASP A 168 11.59 16.17 -4.40
CA ASP A 168 10.91 15.66 -3.22
C ASP A 168 9.64 14.87 -3.61
N TYR A 169 9.16 14.04 -2.69
CA TYR A 169 8.05 13.13 -2.99
C TYR A 169 6.74 13.87 -3.33
N ASP A 170 6.43 14.98 -2.66
CA ASP A 170 5.18 15.71 -2.89
C ASP A 170 5.18 16.36 -4.29
N SER A 171 6.29 17.01 -4.67
CA SER A 171 6.50 17.57 -6.01
C SER A 171 6.43 16.48 -7.10
N TYR A 172 7.06 15.33 -6.84
CA TYR A 172 6.98 14.17 -7.73
C TYR A 172 5.54 13.66 -7.89
N SER A 173 4.82 13.50 -6.78
CA SER A 173 3.42 13.03 -6.77
C SER A 173 2.50 13.97 -7.57
N ASP A 174 2.65 15.26 -7.40
CA ASP A 174 1.87 16.27 -8.12
C ASP A 174 2.19 16.31 -9.60
N GLN A 175 3.47 16.24 -9.97
CA GLN A 175 3.90 16.12 -11.36
C GLN A 175 3.33 14.85 -12.01
N ARG A 176 3.37 13.71 -11.32
CA ARG A 176 2.80 12.45 -11.78
C ARG A 176 1.30 12.57 -12.04
N LYS A 177 0.53 13.14 -11.08
CA LYS A 177 -0.92 13.38 -11.23
C LYS A 177 -1.22 14.29 -12.43
N ALA A 178 -0.45 15.37 -12.59
CA ALA A 178 -0.61 16.29 -13.72
C ALA A 178 -0.31 15.61 -15.07
N ASN A 179 0.76 14.81 -15.15
CA ASN A 179 1.12 14.06 -16.35
C ASN A 179 0.05 13.01 -16.70
N PHE A 180 -0.46 12.30 -15.70
CA PHE A 180 -1.56 11.35 -15.86
C PHE A 180 -2.82 12.02 -16.40
N ALA A 181 -3.22 13.16 -15.82
CA ALA A 181 -4.38 13.92 -16.26
C ALA A 181 -4.22 14.41 -17.72
N ARG A 182 -3.04 14.95 -18.09
CA ARG A 182 -2.74 15.38 -19.46
C ARG A 182 -2.80 14.22 -20.44
N GLN A 183 -2.16 13.09 -20.13
CA GLN A 183 -2.15 11.92 -21.02
C GLN A 183 -3.56 11.33 -21.16
N SER A 184 -4.35 11.26 -20.08
CA SER A 184 -5.73 10.80 -20.11
C SER A 184 -6.60 11.70 -20.96
N GLN A 185 -6.46 13.02 -20.86
CA GLN A 185 -7.19 13.98 -21.66
C GLN A 185 -6.79 13.89 -23.13
N GLN A 186 -5.49 13.75 -23.43
CA GLN A 186 -5.00 13.58 -24.79
C GLN A 186 -5.55 12.29 -25.41
N ALA A 187 -5.48 11.16 -24.70
CA ALA A 187 -6.03 9.89 -25.14
C ALA A 187 -7.55 9.97 -25.43
N ALA A 188 -8.31 10.66 -24.55
CA ALA A 188 -9.73 10.87 -24.74
C ALA A 188 -10.03 11.75 -25.97
N ASN A 189 -9.22 12.78 -26.23
CA ASN A 189 -9.35 13.63 -27.40
C ASN A 189 -9.02 12.88 -28.70
N ASP A 190 -7.93 12.12 -28.69
CA ASP A 190 -7.51 11.28 -29.83
C ASP A 190 -8.58 10.24 -30.15
N GLN A 191 -9.14 9.58 -29.13
CA GLN A 191 -10.23 8.60 -29.31
C GLN A 191 -11.48 9.24 -29.89
N ARG A 192 -11.91 10.41 -29.38
CA ARG A 192 -13.07 11.14 -29.94
C ARG A 192 -12.86 11.57 -31.39
N ALA A 193 -11.64 12.02 -31.74
CA ALA A 193 -11.30 12.39 -33.14
C ALA A 193 -11.33 11.17 -34.06
N TYR A 194 -10.80 10.05 -33.59
CA TYR A 194 -10.84 8.77 -34.29
C TYR A 194 -12.28 8.29 -34.52
N ASP A 195 -13.09 8.25 -33.45
CA ASP A 195 -14.50 7.80 -33.55
C ASP A 195 -15.31 8.66 -34.53
N LYS A 196 -15.13 9.98 -34.47
CA LYS A 196 -15.77 10.91 -35.42
C LYS A 196 -15.33 10.66 -36.87
N THR A 197 -14.05 10.33 -37.06
CA THR A 197 -13.50 10.02 -38.39
C THR A 197 -14.03 8.69 -38.90
N MET A 198 -14.05 7.67 -38.03
CA MET A 198 -14.59 6.34 -38.35
C MET A 198 -16.09 6.37 -38.64
N GLU A 199 -16.87 7.18 -37.92
CA GLU A 199 -18.29 7.33 -38.16
C GLU A 199 -18.54 7.93 -39.55
N LYS A 200 -17.80 8.99 -39.91
CA LYS A 200 -17.87 9.56 -41.29
C LYS A 200 -17.49 8.53 -42.34
N HIS A 201 -16.39 7.81 -42.10
CA HIS A 201 -15.92 6.77 -43.00
C HIS A 201 -16.96 5.65 -43.18
N ARG A 202 -17.57 5.18 -42.08
CA ARG A 202 -18.63 4.17 -42.09
C ARG A 202 -19.84 4.59 -42.94
N ARG A 203 -20.27 5.87 -42.80
CA ARG A 203 -21.35 6.42 -43.63
C ARG A 203 -20.99 6.41 -45.13
N VAL A 204 -19.74 6.82 -45.47
CA VAL A 204 -19.27 6.79 -46.87
C VAL A 204 -19.21 5.37 -47.40
N LYS A 205 -18.68 4.42 -46.63
CA LYS A 205 -18.62 2.98 -46.95
C LYS A 205 -20.01 2.43 -47.25
N GLN A 206 -20.96 2.68 -46.35
CA GLN A 206 -22.34 2.22 -46.48
C GLN A 206 -23.04 2.77 -47.70
N ASN A 207 -22.84 4.08 -48.02
CA ASN A 207 -23.39 4.70 -49.21
C ASN A 207 -22.84 4.09 -50.52
N VAL A 208 -21.52 3.81 -50.54
CA VAL A 208 -20.89 3.16 -51.71
C VAL A 208 -21.36 1.72 -51.87
N GLU A 209 -21.52 0.96 -50.78
CA GLU A 209 -22.05 -0.40 -50.78
C GLU A 209 -23.49 -0.46 -51.30
N THR A 210 -24.33 0.45 -50.81
CA THR A 210 -25.74 0.53 -51.25
C THR A 210 -25.85 0.88 -52.75
N ALA A 211 -25.04 1.87 -53.20
CA ALA A 211 -25.00 2.24 -54.62
C ALA A 211 -24.48 1.09 -55.50
N LEU A 212 -23.50 0.33 -55.02
CA LEU A 212 -22.92 -0.82 -55.72
C LEU A 212 -23.95 -1.96 -55.90
N ARG A 213 -24.79 -2.21 -54.88
CA ARG A 213 -25.85 -3.21 -54.91
C ARG A 213 -27.02 -2.78 -55.84
N ALA A 214 -27.29 -1.49 -55.95
CA ALA A 214 -28.40 -0.96 -56.71
C ALA A 214 -28.06 -0.76 -58.22
N THR A 215 -26.79 -0.72 -58.59
CA THR A 215 -26.33 -0.40 -59.94
C THR A 215 -26.40 -1.61 -60.85
N LYS A 216 -27.14 -1.48 -61.99
CA LYS A 216 -27.19 -2.46 -63.09
C LYS A 216 -26.30 -2.09 -64.30
N ASP A 217 -25.72 -0.89 -64.27
CA ASP A 217 -24.82 -0.42 -65.31
C ASP A 217 -23.38 -0.86 -65.07
N SER A 218 -22.75 -1.51 -66.04
CA SER A 218 -21.40 -2.06 -65.94
C SER A 218 -20.33 -0.98 -65.75
N THR A 219 -20.50 0.21 -66.35
CA THR A 219 -19.53 1.31 -66.26
C THR A 219 -19.62 2.00 -64.93
N ALA A 220 -20.81 2.26 -64.41
CA ALA A 220 -21.03 2.79 -63.07
C ALA A 220 -20.59 1.80 -62.00
N GLY A 221 -20.81 0.49 -62.21
CA GLY A 221 -20.34 -0.56 -61.34
C GLY A 221 -18.81 -0.60 -61.16
N ARG A 222 -18.06 -0.44 -62.28
CA ARG A 222 -16.56 -0.37 -62.20
C ARG A 222 -16.07 0.86 -61.45
N LEU A 223 -16.70 2.02 -61.61
CA LEU A 223 -16.37 3.25 -60.89
C LEU A 223 -16.64 3.11 -59.38
N LEU A 224 -17.78 2.53 -58.99
CA LEU A 224 -18.14 2.27 -57.62
C LEU A 224 -17.21 1.25 -56.98
N ALA A 225 -16.82 0.18 -57.71
CA ALA A 225 -15.82 -0.79 -57.22
C ALA A 225 -14.44 -0.14 -56.97
N LYS A 226 -14.00 0.77 -57.87
CA LYS A 226 -12.76 1.55 -57.64
C LYS A 226 -12.88 2.45 -56.41
N LYS A 227 -14.05 3.10 -56.22
CA LYS A 227 -14.33 3.92 -55.01
C LYS A 227 -14.34 3.08 -53.77
N MET A 228 -14.93 1.88 -53.79
CA MET A 228 -14.88 0.93 -52.66
C MET A 228 -13.46 0.52 -52.31
N LYS A 229 -12.61 0.21 -53.29
CA LYS A 229 -11.20 -0.11 -53.06
C LYS A 229 -10.45 1.03 -52.34
N ASN A 230 -10.73 2.29 -52.73
CA ASN A 230 -10.16 3.45 -52.06
C ASN A 230 -10.66 3.60 -50.61
N VAL A 231 -11.95 3.37 -50.36
CA VAL A 231 -12.56 3.38 -49.01
C VAL A 231 -11.90 2.34 -48.13
N LEU A 232 -11.74 1.11 -48.58
CA LEU A 232 -11.07 0.05 -47.84
C LEU A 232 -9.58 0.37 -47.60
N SER A 233 -8.90 1.00 -48.54
CA SER A 233 -7.52 1.45 -48.34
C SER A 233 -7.40 2.55 -47.27
N GLN A 234 -8.38 3.47 -47.21
CA GLN A 234 -8.45 4.49 -46.17
C GLN A 234 -8.73 3.87 -44.77
N GLU A 235 -9.61 2.87 -44.73
CA GLU A 235 -9.91 2.14 -43.49
C GLU A 235 -8.63 1.56 -42.87
N LYS A 236 -7.81 0.86 -43.68
CA LYS A 236 -6.50 0.32 -43.21
C LYS A 236 -5.53 1.41 -42.76
N ARG A 237 -5.58 2.61 -43.36
CA ARG A 237 -4.76 3.75 -42.92
C ARG A 237 -5.23 4.28 -41.56
N TYR A 238 -6.55 4.36 -41.34
CA TYR A 238 -7.11 4.77 -40.06
C TYR A 238 -6.82 3.74 -38.95
N GLU A 239 -6.95 2.45 -39.26
CA GLU A 239 -6.56 1.37 -38.33
C GLU A 239 -5.08 1.45 -37.94
N LYS A 240 -4.20 1.70 -38.90
CA LYS A 240 -2.78 1.89 -38.65
C LYS A 240 -2.50 3.16 -37.83
N ALA A 241 -3.22 4.25 -38.10
CA ALA A 241 -3.12 5.48 -37.30
C ALA A 241 -3.62 5.29 -35.87
N ALA A 242 -4.65 4.45 -35.67
CA ALA A 242 -5.15 4.12 -34.35
C ALA A 242 -4.06 3.42 -33.45
N GLN A 243 -3.16 2.64 -34.06
CA GLN A 243 -2.06 2.01 -33.34
C GLN A 243 -1.02 3.00 -32.79
N SER A 244 -0.95 4.20 -33.39
CA SER A 244 -0.05 5.29 -32.96
C SER A 244 -0.73 6.34 -32.10
N MET A 245 -2.01 6.17 -31.75
CA MET A 245 -2.73 7.09 -30.85
C MET A 245 -2.19 7.03 -29.45
N THR A 246 -2.34 8.14 -28.73
CA THR A 246 -2.03 8.20 -27.31
C THR A 246 -2.86 7.17 -26.57
N GLN A 247 -2.20 6.20 -25.95
CA GLN A 247 -2.88 5.23 -25.12
C GLN A 247 -3.30 5.87 -23.79
N LYS A 248 -4.50 5.53 -23.32
CA LYS A 248 -4.90 5.92 -21.97
C LYS A 248 -3.87 5.36 -20.99
N PRO A 249 -3.31 6.21 -20.10
CA PRO A 249 -2.38 5.71 -19.11
C PRO A 249 -3.09 4.67 -18.24
N LEU A 250 -2.42 3.56 -18.00
CA LEU A 250 -2.91 2.56 -17.07
C LEU A 250 -2.53 3.02 -15.66
N GLU A 251 -3.53 3.29 -14.86
CA GLU A 251 -3.37 3.45 -13.42
C GLU A 251 -3.32 2.06 -12.80
N GLU A 252 -2.13 1.48 -12.70
CA GLU A 252 -1.95 0.12 -12.18
C GLU A 252 -2.36 -0.04 -10.71
N GLU A 253 -2.51 1.09 -10.02
CA GLU A 253 -2.73 1.14 -8.58
C GLU A 253 -4.07 1.76 -8.18
N GLN A 254 -4.95 2.06 -9.15
CA GLN A 254 -6.24 2.69 -8.87
C GLN A 254 -7.15 1.77 -8.04
N ILE A 255 -7.66 2.32 -6.94
CA ILE A 255 -8.64 1.66 -6.09
C ILE A 255 -9.98 2.37 -6.27
N GLN A 256 -10.79 1.89 -7.22
CA GLN A 256 -12.14 2.42 -7.46
C GLN A 256 -13.17 1.66 -6.62
N LEU A 257 -13.11 1.83 -5.32
CA LEU A 257 -14.05 1.25 -4.38
C LEU A 257 -14.85 2.34 -3.69
N PHE A 258 -16.12 2.08 -3.44
CA PHE A 258 -17.01 2.98 -2.73
C PHE A 258 -17.93 2.18 -1.83
N PHE A 259 -18.11 2.63 -0.60
CA PHE A 259 -19.14 2.11 0.27
C PHE A 259 -20.49 2.70 -0.17
N SER A 260 -21.37 1.86 -0.70
CA SER A 260 -22.71 2.23 -1.15
C SER A 260 -23.79 1.48 -0.37
N ASP A 261 -24.96 2.06 -0.26
CA ASP A 261 -26.16 1.45 0.36
C ASP A 261 -25.90 0.94 1.80
N ILE A 262 -25.18 1.70 2.59
CA ILE A 262 -24.93 1.45 4.01
C ILE A 262 -25.88 2.32 4.83
N GLU A 263 -26.63 1.71 5.72
CA GLU A 263 -27.42 2.43 6.73
C GLU A 263 -26.54 2.68 7.95
N PRO A 264 -26.10 3.93 8.20
CA PRO A 264 -25.26 4.24 9.32
C PRO A 264 -26.04 4.10 10.64
N LEU A 265 -25.35 3.71 11.69
CA LEU A 265 -25.92 3.72 13.04
C LEU A 265 -26.15 5.18 13.50
N ALA A 266 -27.12 5.39 14.40
CA ALA A 266 -27.36 6.72 14.95
C ALA A 266 -26.08 7.26 15.63
N ALA A 267 -25.73 8.52 15.34
CA ALA A 267 -24.50 9.13 15.87
C ALA A 267 -24.45 9.15 17.41
N SER A 268 -25.60 9.32 18.07
CA SER A 268 -25.68 9.33 19.54
C SER A 268 -25.68 7.95 20.18
N LYS A 269 -25.79 6.87 19.39
CA LYS A 269 -25.89 5.51 19.91
C LYS A 269 -24.53 5.05 20.46
N VAL A 270 -24.47 4.77 21.75
CA VAL A 270 -23.30 4.19 22.39
C VAL A 270 -23.19 2.71 22.04
N LEU A 271 -22.08 2.35 21.38
CA LEU A 271 -21.80 0.97 20.98
C LEU A 271 -20.98 0.24 22.04
N VAL A 272 -19.94 0.89 22.56
CA VAL A 272 -19.07 0.37 23.61
C VAL A 272 -18.78 1.49 24.61
N ARG A 273 -18.71 1.13 25.90
CA ARG A 273 -18.22 2.00 26.96
C ARG A 273 -17.27 1.19 27.82
N LEU A 274 -16.01 1.57 27.83
CA LEU A 274 -14.99 1.08 28.73
C LEU A 274 -14.86 2.07 29.89
N GLU A 275 -14.95 1.58 31.11
CA GLU A 275 -14.83 2.42 32.32
C GLU A 275 -13.81 1.76 33.27
N ASN A 276 -12.64 2.37 33.39
CA ASN A 276 -11.54 1.90 34.23
C ASN A 276 -11.11 0.45 33.93
N GLU A 277 -11.11 0.09 32.63
CA GLU A 277 -10.75 -1.25 32.19
C GLU A 277 -9.25 -1.49 32.17
N THR A 278 -8.84 -2.74 32.39
CA THR A 278 -7.45 -3.17 32.27
C THR A 278 -7.28 -4.00 31.01
N LEU A 279 -6.22 -3.72 30.26
CA LEU A 279 -5.82 -4.48 29.09
C LEU A 279 -4.63 -5.38 29.45
N SER A 280 -4.75 -6.68 29.19
CA SER A 280 -3.70 -7.65 29.49
C SER A 280 -3.61 -8.76 28.46
N ILE A 281 -2.42 -9.35 28.34
CA ILE A 281 -2.18 -10.58 27.58
C ILE A 281 -1.63 -11.62 28.56
N GLY A 282 -2.41 -12.67 28.82
CA GLY A 282 -2.09 -13.63 29.88
C GLY A 282 -1.98 -12.93 31.24
N GLN A 283 -0.81 -13.01 31.88
CA GLN A 283 -0.55 -12.35 33.16
C GLN A 283 0.09 -10.94 33.02
N ARG A 284 0.49 -10.55 31.81
CA ARG A 284 1.12 -9.25 31.59
C ARG A 284 0.06 -8.17 31.39
N ILE A 285 0.06 -7.19 32.25
CA ILE A 285 -0.75 -5.98 32.13
C ILE A 285 -0.06 -5.06 31.12
N LEU A 286 -0.82 -4.59 30.14
CA LEU A 286 -0.36 -3.69 29.07
C LEU A 286 -0.76 -2.25 29.37
N SER A 287 -2.01 -2.03 29.82
CA SER A 287 -2.54 -0.71 30.13
C SER A 287 -3.62 -0.82 31.20
N GLN A 288 -3.73 0.18 32.07
CA GLN A 288 -4.75 0.24 33.13
C GLN A 288 -5.55 1.54 33.05
N GLY A 289 -6.74 1.54 33.63
CA GLY A 289 -7.53 2.75 33.71
C GLY A 289 -8.14 3.18 32.37
N LEU A 290 -8.34 2.26 31.43
CA LEU A 290 -8.89 2.58 30.12
C LEU A 290 -10.30 3.17 30.21
N GLN A 291 -10.46 4.33 29.64
CA GLN A 291 -11.76 5.00 29.48
C GLN A 291 -11.99 5.31 28.01
N LEU A 292 -13.01 4.70 27.41
CA LEU A 292 -13.35 4.93 26.02
C LEU A 292 -14.86 4.77 25.81
N THR A 293 -15.47 5.75 25.17
CA THR A 293 -16.85 5.62 24.68
C THR A 293 -16.83 5.68 23.18
N VAL A 294 -17.36 4.64 22.54
CA VAL A 294 -17.47 4.51 21.08
C VAL A 294 -18.93 4.65 20.69
N ARG A 295 -19.24 5.57 19.79
CA ARG A 295 -20.60 5.81 19.26
C ARG A 295 -20.73 5.38 17.81
N GLY A 296 -21.95 5.38 17.28
CA GLY A 296 -22.30 4.80 16.00
C GLY A 296 -21.62 5.42 14.78
N GLN A 297 -21.20 6.68 14.85
CA GLN A 297 -20.55 7.38 13.73
C GLN A 297 -19.20 7.98 14.11
N ASP A 298 -18.65 7.63 15.28
CA ASP A 298 -17.35 8.10 15.68
C ASP A 298 -16.27 7.53 14.76
N LYS A 299 -15.31 8.37 14.37
CA LYS A 299 -14.09 7.96 13.64
C LYS A 299 -12.89 8.19 14.55
N ILE A 300 -12.48 7.13 15.23
CA ILE A 300 -11.46 7.16 16.29
C ILE A 300 -10.15 6.57 15.77
N GLY A 301 -9.06 7.35 15.88
CA GLY A 301 -7.69 6.88 15.71
C GLY A 301 -7.06 6.52 17.06
N ILE A 302 -6.31 5.42 17.09
CA ILE A 302 -5.53 4.99 18.26
C ILE A 302 -4.06 4.93 17.84
N ILE A 303 -3.24 5.69 18.54
CA ILE A 303 -1.78 5.71 18.39
C ILE A 303 -1.12 5.24 19.70
N GLY A 304 0.19 5.17 19.73
CA GLY A 304 0.97 4.85 20.95
C GLY A 304 2.16 3.96 20.65
N PRO A 305 3.05 3.74 21.63
CA PRO A 305 4.26 2.93 21.49
C PRO A 305 3.98 1.49 21.05
N ASN A 306 4.99 0.87 20.45
CA ASN A 306 4.88 -0.54 20.09
C ASN A 306 4.83 -1.42 21.33
N GLY A 307 3.97 -2.45 21.30
CA GLY A 307 3.80 -3.39 22.42
C GLY A 307 2.91 -2.91 23.56
N VAL A 308 2.37 -1.67 23.51
CA VAL A 308 1.46 -1.13 24.53
C VAL A 308 0.05 -1.76 24.50
N GLY A 309 -0.27 -2.51 23.46
CA GLY A 309 -1.54 -3.24 23.36
C GLY A 309 -2.57 -2.65 22.41
N LYS A 310 -2.19 -1.87 21.41
CA LYS A 310 -3.13 -1.28 20.42
C LYS A 310 -3.99 -2.34 19.72
N SER A 311 -3.37 -3.35 19.14
CA SER A 311 -4.11 -4.46 18.47
C SER A 311 -4.92 -5.30 19.47
N THR A 312 -4.44 -5.42 20.72
CA THR A 312 -5.19 -6.09 21.81
C THR A 312 -6.45 -5.31 22.17
N LEU A 313 -6.37 -3.97 22.22
CA LEU A 313 -7.55 -3.11 22.43
C LEU A 313 -8.54 -3.27 21.27
N LEU A 314 -8.05 -3.30 20.02
CA LEU A 314 -8.88 -3.49 18.84
C LEU A 314 -9.56 -4.88 18.87
N ALA A 315 -8.86 -5.94 19.24
CA ALA A 315 -9.41 -7.28 19.42
C ALA A 315 -10.49 -7.32 20.53
N LYS A 316 -10.27 -6.62 21.65
CA LYS A 316 -11.29 -6.46 22.71
C LYS A 316 -12.52 -5.75 22.19
N LEU A 317 -12.37 -4.67 21.42
CA LEU A 317 -13.49 -3.97 20.78
C LEU A 317 -14.22 -4.89 19.78
N HIS A 318 -13.47 -5.67 19.00
CA HIS A 318 -14.04 -6.68 18.09
C HIS A 318 -14.91 -7.68 18.84
N GLN A 319 -14.43 -8.21 19.94
CA GLN A 319 -15.20 -9.16 20.77
C GLN A 319 -16.48 -8.51 21.34
N LEU A 320 -16.42 -7.26 21.80
CA LEU A 320 -17.56 -6.55 22.40
C LEU A 320 -18.62 -6.14 21.36
N LEU A 321 -18.20 -5.89 20.11
CA LEU A 321 -19.09 -5.47 19.02
C LEU A 321 -19.65 -6.67 18.26
N SER A 322 -18.89 -7.77 18.14
CA SER A 322 -19.31 -8.99 17.47
C SER A 322 -20.55 -9.59 18.16
N GLY A 323 -21.52 -10.00 17.38
CA GLY A 323 -22.76 -10.63 17.88
C GLY A 323 -23.86 -9.65 18.31
N LYS A 324 -23.64 -8.34 18.27
CA LYS A 324 -24.70 -7.36 18.43
C LYS A 324 -25.52 -7.29 17.14
N ARG A 325 -26.81 -7.67 17.20
CA ARG A 325 -27.69 -7.82 16.01
C ARG A 325 -27.77 -6.60 15.09
N GLU A 326 -27.54 -5.40 15.64
CA GLU A 326 -27.67 -4.15 14.90
C GLU A 326 -26.35 -3.69 14.29
N ILE A 327 -25.24 -4.37 14.61
CA ILE A 327 -23.90 -4.02 14.13
C ILE A 327 -23.47 -5.03 13.07
N SER A 328 -23.38 -4.55 11.84
CA SER A 328 -22.65 -5.23 10.77
C SER A 328 -21.20 -4.78 10.86
N LEU A 329 -20.35 -5.59 11.49
CA LEU A 329 -18.96 -5.27 11.78
C LEU A 329 -18.07 -5.68 10.61
N GLY A 330 -17.27 -4.75 10.10
CA GLY A 330 -16.14 -5.03 9.20
C GLY A 330 -14.83 -4.98 9.99
N PHE A 331 -13.96 -5.94 9.75
CA PHE A 331 -12.66 -6.02 10.40
C PHE A 331 -11.55 -6.19 9.36
N MET A 332 -10.51 -5.38 9.49
CA MET A 332 -9.28 -5.48 8.72
C MET A 332 -8.10 -5.63 9.68
N PRO A 333 -7.54 -6.83 9.85
CA PRO A 333 -6.41 -7.08 10.74
C PRO A 333 -5.10 -6.60 10.12
N GLN A 334 -4.07 -6.44 10.95
CA GLN A 334 -2.71 -6.14 10.50
C GLN A 334 -2.12 -7.29 9.68
N ASP A 335 -2.30 -8.53 10.13
CA ASP A 335 -1.98 -9.73 9.35
C ASP A 335 -3.22 -10.20 8.58
N TYR A 336 -3.17 -10.05 7.28
CA TYR A 336 -4.29 -10.43 6.40
C TYR A 336 -4.61 -11.92 6.44
N GLN A 337 -3.64 -12.77 6.83
CA GLN A 337 -3.83 -14.22 6.95
C GLN A 337 -4.86 -14.60 8.01
N GLU A 338 -5.10 -13.72 9.01
CA GLU A 338 -6.15 -13.95 10.00
C GLU A 338 -7.57 -13.98 9.41
N THR A 339 -7.76 -13.30 8.28
CA THR A 339 -9.09 -13.16 7.63
C THR A 339 -9.16 -13.85 6.27
N LEU A 340 -8.04 -13.88 5.52
CA LEU A 340 -7.99 -14.49 4.20
C LEU A 340 -7.88 -16.01 4.30
N GLN A 341 -8.72 -16.70 3.55
CA GLN A 341 -8.61 -18.15 3.36
C GLN A 341 -7.64 -18.40 2.20
N LEU A 342 -6.37 -18.59 2.53
CA LEU A 342 -5.25 -18.59 1.58
C LEU A 342 -5.33 -19.65 0.50
N ASP A 343 -6.02 -20.77 0.77
CA ASP A 343 -6.20 -21.89 -0.16
C ASP A 343 -7.30 -21.65 -1.20
N LEU A 344 -8.19 -20.68 -0.95
CA LEU A 344 -9.23 -20.29 -1.90
C LEU A 344 -8.69 -19.34 -2.97
N SER A 345 -9.39 -19.25 -4.09
CA SER A 345 -9.21 -18.17 -5.05
C SER A 345 -9.94 -16.89 -4.61
N PRO A 346 -9.54 -15.70 -5.08
CA PRO A 346 -10.25 -14.44 -4.81
C PRO A 346 -11.75 -14.50 -5.11
N VAL A 347 -12.14 -15.15 -6.21
CA VAL A 347 -13.56 -15.29 -6.58
C VAL A 347 -14.30 -16.18 -5.58
N GLU A 348 -13.72 -17.30 -5.17
CA GLU A 348 -14.32 -18.20 -4.17
C GLU A 348 -14.42 -17.53 -2.80
N PHE A 349 -13.39 -16.83 -2.37
CA PHE A 349 -13.36 -16.10 -1.10
C PHE A 349 -14.45 -15.02 -0.99
N LEU A 350 -14.71 -14.30 -2.08
CA LEU A 350 -15.70 -13.23 -2.12
C LEU A 350 -17.13 -13.73 -2.35
N SER A 351 -17.30 -14.90 -2.96
CA SER A 351 -18.62 -15.45 -3.29
C SER A 351 -19.34 -15.99 -2.04
N GLN A 352 -20.59 -15.61 -1.88
CA GLN A 352 -21.45 -16.09 -0.78
C GLN A 352 -22.42 -17.16 -1.25
N THR A 353 -22.92 -17.04 -2.48
CA THR A 353 -24.00 -17.90 -3.01
C THR A 353 -23.53 -18.82 -4.14
N GLY A 354 -22.40 -18.50 -4.80
CA GLY A 354 -21.92 -19.23 -5.97
C GLY A 354 -22.75 -19.02 -7.25
N HIS A 355 -23.74 -18.12 -7.23
CA HIS A 355 -24.56 -17.85 -8.41
C HIS A 355 -23.75 -17.11 -9.49
N LYS A 356 -24.02 -17.46 -10.75
CA LYS A 356 -23.30 -16.92 -11.91
C LYS A 356 -23.31 -15.38 -11.98
N GLU A 357 -24.41 -14.75 -11.62
CA GLU A 357 -24.52 -13.28 -11.62
C GLU A 357 -23.67 -12.63 -10.53
N GLU A 358 -23.56 -13.23 -9.35
CA GLU A 358 -22.69 -12.79 -8.28
C GLU A 358 -21.22 -12.91 -8.71
N ILE A 359 -20.84 -14.07 -9.25
CA ILE A 359 -19.47 -14.32 -9.74
C ILE A 359 -19.07 -13.30 -10.81
N GLN A 360 -19.96 -12.99 -11.76
CA GLN A 360 -19.69 -11.97 -12.79
C GLN A 360 -19.48 -10.57 -12.19
N LYS A 361 -20.26 -10.19 -11.18
CA LYS A 361 -20.07 -8.92 -10.47
C LYS A 361 -18.73 -8.89 -9.72
N ILE A 362 -18.40 -9.97 -9.00
CA ILE A 362 -17.12 -10.10 -8.29
C ILE A 362 -15.94 -9.97 -9.28
N GLN A 363 -15.98 -10.70 -10.40
CA GLN A 363 -14.94 -10.62 -11.42
C GLN A 363 -14.82 -9.21 -12.01
N SER A 364 -15.95 -8.50 -12.21
CA SER A 364 -15.92 -7.11 -12.66
C SER A 364 -15.26 -6.18 -11.63
N HIS A 365 -15.53 -6.35 -10.35
CA HIS A 365 -14.88 -5.59 -9.27
C HIS A 365 -13.39 -5.91 -9.17
N LEU A 366 -13.01 -7.19 -9.24
CA LEU A 366 -11.61 -7.60 -9.24
C LEU A 366 -10.86 -7.03 -10.45
N ALA A 367 -11.49 -7.04 -11.63
CA ALA A 367 -10.91 -6.42 -12.83
C ALA A 367 -10.71 -4.91 -12.67
N SER A 368 -11.64 -4.20 -12.02
CA SER A 368 -11.49 -2.77 -11.72
C SER A 368 -10.35 -2.47 -10.73
N LEU A 369 -9.95 -3.45 -9.92
CA LEU A 369 -8.78 -3.39 -9.04
C LEU A 369 -7.50 -3.91 -9.69
N ASN A 370 -7.51 -4.10 -11.02
CA ASN A 370 -6.40 -4.59 -11.84
C ASN A 370 -5.94 -6.03 -11.51
N PHE A 371 -6.84 -6.90 -11.07
CA PHE A 371 -6.56 -8.33 -11.03
C PHE A 371 -6.67 -8.91 -12.45
N SER A 372 -5.66 -9.64 -12.86
CA SER A 372 -5.70 -10.44 -14.09
C SER A 372 -6.59 -11.68 -13.92
N TYR A 373 -7.05 -12.26 -15.03
CA TYR A 373 -7.87 -13.47 -14.96
C TYR A 373 -7.22 -14.64 -14.21
N PRO A 374 -5.92 -14.95 -14.39
CA PRO A 374 -5.23 -15.93 -13.57
C PRO A 374 -5.24 -15.59 -12.07
N GLU A 375 -4.95 -14.33 -11.70
CA GLU A 375 -4.94 -13.90 -10.30
C GLU A 375 -6.31 -14.00 -9.63
N MET A 376 -7.40 -13.88 -10.38
CA MET A 376 -8.76 -14.05 -9.85
C MET A 376 -9.10 -15.53 -9.50
N HIS A 377 -8.40 -16.49 -10.13
CA HIS A 377 -8.69 -17.91 -10.05
C HIS A 377 -7.57 -18.76 -9.44
N HIS A 378 -6.38 -18.18 -9.19
CA HIS A 378 -5.33 -18.85 -8.44
C HIS A 378 -5.52 -18.63 -6.93
N GLN A 379 -4.85 -19.43 -6.12
CA GLN A 379 -4.93 -19.34 -4.66
C GLN A 379 -4.39 -18.00 -4.14
N ILE A 380 -5.05 -17.47 -3.11
CA ILE A 380 -4.76 -16.17 -2.50
C ILE A 380 -3.31 -16.08 -1.99
N HIS A 381 -2.72 -17.20 -1.52
CA HIS A 381 -1.33 -17.19 -1.06
C HIS A 381 -0.31 -16.77 -2.13
N SER A 382 -0.65 -16.90 -3.42
CA SER A 382 0.22 -16.46 -4.53
C SER A 382 0.15 -14.96 -4.83
N LEU A 383 -0.78 -14.24 -4.19
CA LEU A 383 -0.95 -12.81 -4.36
C LEU A 383 0.07 -12.02 -3.54
N SER A 384 0.50 -10.86 -4.06
CA SER A 384 1.30 -9.92 -3.28
C SER A 384 0.52 -9.33 -2.10
N GLY A 385 1.22 -8.84 -1.05
CA GLY A 385 0.57 -8.20 0.11
C GLY A 385 -0.38 -7.07 -0.27
N GLY A 386 -0.02 -6.23 -1.25
CA GLY A 386 -0.91 -5.18 -1.76
C GLY A 386 -2.15 -5.72 -2.48
N GLN A 387 -2.05 -6.85 -3.19
CA GLN A 387 -3.20 -7.50 -3.79
C GLN A 387 -4.11 -8.14 -2.73
N GLN A 388 -3.53 -8.77 -1.72
CA GLN A 388 -4.28 -9.30 -0.57
C GLN A 388 -5.03 -8.17 0.16
N GLY A 389 -4.39 -7.01 0.37
CA GLY A 389 -5.02 -5.82 0.93
C GLY A 389 -6.20 -5.31 0.08
N LYS A 390 -6.04 -5.23 -1.25
CA LYS A 390 -7.13 -4.87 -2.18
C LYS A 390 -8.30 -5.87 -2.10
N LEU A 391 -8.00 -7.16 -1.97
CA LEU A 391 -9.01 -8.20 -1.82
C LEU A 391 -9.80 -8.04 -0.52
N LEU A 392 -9.14 -7.74 0.60
CA LEU A 392 -9.80 -7.44 1.87
C LEU A 392 -10.65 -6.17 1.81
N LEU A 393 -10.16 -5.09 1.19
CA LEU A 393 -10.95 -3.89 0.98
C LEU A 393 -12.22 -4.18 0.16
N LEU A 394 -12.10 -4.97 -0.91
CA LEU A 394 -13.25 -5.37 -1.72
C LEU A 394 -14.24 -6.21 -0.89
N ASN A 395 -13.75 -7.14 -0.07
CA ASN A 395 -14.59 -7.92 0.84
C ASN A 395 -15.34 -7.03 1.82
N LEU A 396 -14.68 -6.02 2.41
CA LEU A 396 -15.33 -5.06 3.29
C LEU A 396 -16.43 -4.28 2.54
N VAL A 397 -16.15 -3.79 1.35
CA VAL A 397 -17.15 -3.04 0.54
C VAL A 397 -18.36 -3.91 0.18
N LEU A 398 -18.13 -5.15 -0.22
CA LEU A 398 -19.22 -6.09 -0.61
C LEU A 398 -20.09 -6.51 0.57
N ARG A 399 -19.52 -6.62 1.78
CA ARG A 399 -20.27 -6.98 3.00
C ARG A 399 -21.10 -5.85 3.59
N LYS A 400 -20.89 -4.60 3.14
CA LYS A 400 -21.65 -3.42 3.57
C LYS A 400 -21.73 -3.26 5.10
N PRO A 401 -20.59 -3.24 5.81
CA PRO A 401 -20.60 -3.05 7.27
C PRO A 401 -21.09 -1.66 7.61
N ASN A 402 -21.68 -1.50 8.79
CA ASN A 402 -22.06 -0.19 9.33
C ASN A 402 -21.11 0.33 10.43
N PHE A 403 -20.13 -0.51 10.82
CA PHE A 403 -19.04 -0.13 11.71
C PHE A 403 -17.75 -0.87 11.30
N LEU A 404 -16.60 -0.20 11.39
CA LEU A 404 -15.30 -0.75 10.98
C LEU A 404 -14.31 -0.76 12.15
N LEU A 405 -13.52 -1.83 12.21
CA LEU A 405 -12.29 -1.91 13.00
C LEU A 405 -11.12 -2.18 12.06
N LEU A 406 -10.12 -1.31 12.09
CA LEU A 406 -9.01 -1.32 11.14
C LEU A 406 -7.68 -1.32 11.90
N ASP A 407 -6.82 -2.30 11.60
CA ASP A 407 -5.45 -2.36 12.15
C ASP A 407 -4.45 -2.14 10.99
N GLU A 408 -3.77 -0.99 11.00
CA GLU A 408 -2.81 -0.53 9.98
C GLU A 408 -3.34 -0.64 8.53
N PRO A 409 -4.47 0.01 8.19
CA PRO A 409 -5.16 -0.21 6.93
C PRO A 409 -4.40 0.26 5.67
N THR A 410 -3.35 1.07 5.82
CA THR A 410 -2.55 1.60 4.70
C THR A 410 -1.21 0.88 4.50
N ARG A 411 -0.80 0.03 5.46
CA ARG A 411 0.56 -0.53 5.57
C ARG A 411 1.08 -1.24 4.31
N ASN A 412 0.26 -2.04 3.65
CA ASN A 412 0.69 -2.89 2.52
C ASN A 412 0.36 -2.27 1.15
N PHE A 413 -0.01 -1.01 1.13
CA PHE A 413 -0.36 -0.33 -0.10
C PHE A 413 0.75 0.62 -0.54
N SER A 414 0.95 0.69 -1.86
CA SER A 414 1.89 1.65 -2.42
C SER A 414 1.50 3.09 -2.06
N PRO A 415 2.48 4.00 -1.94
CA PRO A 415 2.21 5.41 -1.65
C PRO A 415 1.24 6.04 -2.64
N THR A 416 1.23 5.56 -3.87
CA THR A 416 0.32 6.05 -4.91
C THR A 416 -1.13 5.60 -4.75
N SER A 417 -1.38 4.51 -4.02
CA SER A 417 -2.74 4.00 -3.70
C SER A 417 -3.31 4.55 -2.40
N GLN A 418 -2.48 4.99 -1.48
CA GLN A 418 -2.89 5.45 -0.15
C GLN A 418 -3.91 6.61 -0.18
N PRO A 419 -3.80 7.65 -1.05
CA PRO A 419 -4.81 8.70 -1.12
C PRO A 419 -6.22 8.20 -1.43
N GLU A 420 -6.33 7.13 -2.24
CA GLU A 420 -7.62 6.53 -2.58
C GLU A 420 -8.21 5.76 -1.41
N ILE A 421 -7.36 5.07 -0.64
CA ILE A 421 -7.75 4.36 0.59
C ILE A 421 -8.23 5.37 1.65
N ARG A 422 -7.50 6.48 1.83
CA ARG A 422 -7.91 7.55 2.74
C ARG A 422 -9.27 8.12 2.34
N LYS A 423 -9.49 8.40 1.05
CA LYS A 423 -10.81 8.85 0.53
C LYS A 423 -11.91 7.81 0.76
N LEU A 424 -11.61 6.53 0.57
CA LEU A 424 -12.57 5.44 0.80
C LEU A 424 -13.08 5.45 2.24
N PHE A 425 -12.18 5.51 3.22
CA PHE A 425 -12.54 5.51 4.64
C PHE A 425 -13.05 6.87 5.14
N ALA A 426 -12.53 7.99 4.61
CA ALA A 426 -13.06 9.31 4.92
C ALA A 426 -14.55 9.46 4.51
N ASN A 427 -14.92 8.87 3.36
CA ASN A 427 -16.30 8.87 2.86
C ASN A 427 -17.15 7.72 3.41
N PHE A 428 -16.62 6.88 4.28
CA PHE A 428 -17.40 5.83 4.93
C PHE A 428 -18.49 6.45 5.81
N PRO A 429 -19.79 6.09 5.62
CA PRO A 429 -20.90 6.75 6.32
C PRO A 429 -21.08 6.27 7.76
N GLY A 430 -20.51 5.11 8.11
CA GLY A 430 -20.57 4.53 9.46
C GLY A 430 -19.45 5.03 10.37
N GLY A 431 -19.40 4.47 11.58
CA GLY A 431 -18.30 4.69 12.52
C GLY A 431 -17.12 3.75 12.28
N LEU A 432 -15.94 4.16 12.71
CA LEU A 432 -14.75 3.33 12.68
C LEU A 432 -13.84 3.58 13.88
N VAL A 433 -13.11 2.53 14.27
CA VAL A 433 -11.95 2.64 15.14
C VAL A 433 -10.75 2.06 14.40
N THR A 434 -9.67 2.79 14.36
CA THR A 434 -8.45 2.39 13.66
C THR A 434 -7.22 2.52 14.54
N VAL A 435 -6.31 1.58 14.41
CA VAL A 435 -4.92 1.70 14.84
C VAL A 435 -4.11 2.05 13.61
N SER A 436 -3.33 3.12 13.66
CA SER A 436 -2.45 3.48 12.55
C SER A 436 -1.28 4.34 12.99
N HIS A 437 -0.16 4.20 12.28
CA HIS A 437 1.01 5.06 12.36
C HIS A 437 1.06 6.07 11.20
N ASP A 438 0.15 5.96 10.24
CA ASP A 438 0.04 6.87 9.10
C ASP A 438 -0.65 8.17 9.52
N ARG A 439 0.15 9.23 9.69
CA ARG A 439 -0.34 10.56 10.10
C ARG A 439 -1.33 11.16 9.11
N ARG A 440 -1.10 10.98 7.80
CA ARG A 440 -2.01 11.49 6.76
C ARG A 440 -3.37 10.77 6.84
N PHE A 441 -3.36 9.46 7.05
CA PHE A 441 -4.57 8.68 7.25
C PHE A 441 -5.35 9.15 8.49
N LEU A 442 -4.67 9.31 9.62
CA LEU A 442 -5.29 9.77 10.87
C LEU A 442 -5.92 11.16 10.70
N LYS A 443 -5.19 12.12 10.09
CA LYS A 443 -5.69 13.49 9.85
C LYS A 443 -6.87 13.56 8.89
N GLU A 444 -6.88 12.75 7.83
CA GLU A 444 -7.93 12.81 6.80
C GLU A 444 -9.18 12.00 7.16
N VAL A 445 -9.04 10.94 7.98
CA VAL A 445 -10.12 9.99 8.25
C VAL A 445 -10.71 10.14 9.64
N CYS A 446 -9.89 10.38 10.68
CA CYS A 446 -10.34 10.37 12.06
C CYS A 446 -10.84 11.74 12.54
N THR A 447 -11.85 11.73 13.42
CA THR A 447 -12.37 12.92 14.08
C THR A 447 -11.82 13.11 15.49
N SER A 448 -11.30 12.07 16.08
CA SER A 448 -10.66 12.08 17.41
C SER A 448 -9.51 11.06 17.45
N ILE A 449 -8.45 11.40 18.17
CA ILE A 449 -7.28 10.56 18.30
C ILE A 449 -6.97 10.36 19.77
N TYR A 450 -6.62 9.12 20.11
CA TYR A 450 -6.21 8.73 21.45
C TYR A 450 -4.82 8.08 21.40
N SER A 451 -3.95 8.49 22.30
CA SER A 451 -2.69 7.80 22.59
C SER A 451 -2.92 6.75 23.67
N LEU A 452 -2.65 5.50 23.35
CA LEU A 452 -2.67 4.41 24.32
C LEU A 452 -1.32 4.36 25.04
N THR A 453 -1.37 4.49 26.37
CA THR A 453 -0.22 4.42 27.27
C THR A 453 -0.43 3.29 28.30
N GLU A 454 0.55 3.03 29.14
CA GLU A 454 0.41 2.09 30.27
C GLU A 454 -0.66 2.57 31.28
N HIS A 455 -0.96 3.87 31.30
CA HIS A 455 -1.91 4.51 32.21
C HIS A 455 -3.29 4.76 31.63
N GLY A 456 -3.55 4.26 30.42
CA GLY A 456 -4.85 4.39 29.75
C GLY A 456 -4.79 5.15 28.41
N LEU A 457 -5.92 5.73 28.04
CA LEU A 457 -6.09 6.47 26.80
C LEU A 457 -6.08 7.98 27.07
N GLU A 458 -5.21 8.70 26.40
CA GLU A 458 -5.10 10.15 26.45
C GLU A 458 -5.53 10.76 25.11
N VAL A 459 -6.30 11.84 25.15
CA VAL A 459 -6.74 12.55 23.94
C VAL A 459 -5.54 13.32 23.35
N VAL A 460 -5.33 13.16 22.06
CA VAL A 460 -4.30 13.87 21.30
C VAL A 460 -4.95 14.83 20.33
N ASP A 461 -4.44 16.07 20.26
CA ASP A 461 -4.91 17.03 19.26
C ASP A 461 -4.43 16.61 17.86
N LEU A 462 -5.33 16.71 16.88
CA LEU A 462 -5.00 16.47 15.47
C LEU A 462 -3.89 17.38 14.93
N GLN A 463 -3.66 18.53 15.59
CA GLN A 463 -2.59 19.46 15.21
C GLN A 463 -1.23 19.01 15.71
N ASP A 464 -1.18 18.19 16.76
CA ASP A 464 0.06 17.69 17.36
C ASP A 464 0.58 16.41 16.71
N LEU A 465 -0.12 15.93 15.70
CA LEU A 465 0.30 14.80 14.85
C LEU A 465 1.31 15.27 13.78
#